data_d4522e7b69b7ee915e20421e606faeda
#
_entry.id   d4522e7b69b7ee915e20421e606faeda
#
_cell.length_a   1.000
_cell.length_b   1.000
_cell.length_c   1.000
_cell.angle_alpha   90.00
_cell.angle_beta   90.00
_cell.angle_gamma   90.00
#
_symmetry.space_group_name_H-M   'P 1'
#
loop_
_entity.id
_entity.type
_entity.pdbx_description
1 polymer ?
#
loop_
_entity_poly.entity_id
_entity_poly.type
_entity_poly.pdbx_seq_one_letter_code
_entity_poly.pdbx_strand_id
1 'polypeptide(L)'
;PAQYNTGSDNICTDLGNSFQHNIQLLDDGTLLFFDNGNLSEMLMDDSNPTTRVRRIRVIDDSYCETVWQYDLPPNLFGEGMGSVQLLDNGNYSIYTYGNGLGQGECSILEITPDGDMVWKVTSENQSAAWYRAYKVPSIHPNAFSVVADGYTASEDGNTIELSSNTLDFTVYNKSGYALEYKYMLSDLMDGGSQLFIYDEGVVDIEPYGNTELSFPVNAAASYTATQVMLAVWPVHHKYAVKELEFPVSIESYLVGDVNADGLVNILDVVLLVNMALSDEYNASADLNNDGVINVLDVVVMVNFILGQE
;
A
#
# COMPACT_ATOMS: atom_id res chain seq x y z
N PRO A 1 -3.09 -40.58 30.77
CA PRO A 1 -2.06 -39.98 29.94
C PRO A 1 -1.95 -40.66 28.57
N ALA A 2 -1.82 -41.99 28.53
CA ALA A 2 -1.66 -42.74 27.29
C ALA A 2 -2.79 -42.62 26.27
N GLN A 3 -3.94 -42.17 26.70
CA GLN A 3 -5.17 -42.13 25.91
C GLN A 3 -5.16 -41.06 24.81
N TYR A 4 -4.33 -40.03 24.96
CA TYR A 4 -4.26 -38.86 24.03
C TYR A 4 -2.99 -38.88 23.16
N ASN A 5 -2.02 -39.74 23.46
CA ASN A 5 -0.73 -39.88 22.76
C ASN A 5 -0.55 -41.27 22.14
N THR A 6 -1.61 -41.93 21.73
CA THR A 6 -1.59 -43.35 21.31
C THR A 6 -1.44 -43.57 19.80
N GLY A 7 -1.21 -42.52 18.98
CA GLY A 7 -0.91 -42.70 17.55
C GLY A 7 0.55 -43.08 17.34
N SER A 8 0.81 -44.17 16.62
CA SER A 8 2.17 -44.53 16.17
C SER A 8 2.81 -43.45 15.29
N ASP A 9 2.02 -42.49 14.80
CA ASP A 9 2.40 -41.44 13.88
C ASP A 9 2.53 -40.07 14.56
N ASN A 10 2.49 -40.02 15.90
CA ASN A 10 2.60 -38.75 16.64
C ASN A 10 4.08 -38.41 16.92
N ILE A 11 4.64 -37.55 16.11
CA ILE A 11 6.08 -37.24 16.11
C ILE A 11 6.50 -36.09 17.06
N CYS A 12 5.54 -35.42 17.73
CA CYS A 12 5.83 -34.30 18.65
C CYS A 12 5.44 -34.57 20.09
N THR A 13 5.41 -35.87 20.52
CA THR A 13 4.92 -36.27 21.84
C THR A 13 5.78 -35.80 23.00
N ASP A 14 7.07 -35.70 22.79
CA ASP A 14 8.07 -35.30 23.78
C ASP A 14 8.05 -33.81 24.12
N LEU A 15 7.35 -32.96 23.31
CA LEU A 15 7.19 -31.55 23.60
C LEU A 15 6.24 -31.26 24.78
N GLY A 16 5.44 -32.22 25.21
CA GLY A 16 4.55 -32.09 26.35
C GLY A 16 3.50 -31.00 26.17
N ASN A 17 2.94 -30.85 24.97
CA ASN A 17 1.87 -29.91 24.70
C ASN A 17 0.53 -30.41 25.25
N SER A 18 -0.29 -29.46 25.75
CA SER A 18 -1.64 -29.80 26.19
C SER A 18 -2.64 -28.68 25.90
N PHE A 19 -3.71 -29.04 25.18
CA PHE A 19 -4.81 -28.13 24.83
C PHE A 19 -4.39 -26.92 23.98
N GLN A 20 -3.82 -27.19 22.82
CA GLN A 20 -3.29 -26.17 21.91
C GLN A 20 -4.40 -25.39 21.19
N HIS A 21 -4.15 -24.11 20.98
CA HIS A 21 -4.99 -23.23 20.17
C HIS A 21 -4.17 -22.48 19.12
N ASN A 22 -4.85 -22.01 18.07
CA ASN A 22 -4.31 -21.07 17.07
C ASN A 22 -2.99 -21.55 16.42
N ILE A 23 -2.99 -22.78 15.88
CA ILE A 23 -1.83 -23.31 15.15
C ILE A 23 -1.73 -22.61 13.79
N GLN A 24 -0.53 -22.16 13.44
CA GLN A 24 -0.18 -21.48 12.19
C GLN A 24 1.06 -22.12 11.60
N LEU A 25 1.06 -22.31 10.28
CA LEU A 25 2.26 -22.62 9.50
C LEU A 25 2.86 -21.28 9.05
N LEU A 26 4.11 -21.02 9.40
CA LEU A 26 4.84 -19.84 8.98
C LEU A 26 5.58 -20.08 7.66
N ASP A 27 5.96 -19.02 6.96
CA ASP A 27 6.60 -19.07 5.64
C ASP A 27 7.95 -19.83 5.65
N ASP A 28 8.64 -19.88 6.79
CA ASP A 28 9.87 -20.65 6.97
C ASP A 28 9.65 -22.14 7.27
N GLY A 29 8.40 -22.60 7.20
CA GLY A 29 8.01 -23.99 7.46
C GLY A 29 7.90 -24.36 8.93
N THR A 30 8.02 -23.40 9.86
CA THR A 30 7.81 -23.65 11.30
C THR A 30 6.33 -23.55 11.66
N LEU A 31 5.95 -24.22 12.74
CA LEU A 31 4.60 -24.14 13.32
C LEU A 31 4.62 -23.26 14.57
N LEU A 32 3.75 -22.25 14.60
CA LEU A 32 3.55 -21.36 15.74
C LEU A 32 2.18 -21.65 16.36
N PHE A 33 2.12 -21.82 17.69
CA PHE A 33 0.85 -22.05 18.37
C PHE A 33 0.86 -21.60 19.83
N PHE A 34 -0.34 -21.46 20.38
CA PHE A 34 -0.60 -21.18 21.76
C PHE A 34 -0.90 -22.51 22.49
N ASP A 35 -0.07 -22.89 23.47
CA ASP A 35 -0.22 -24.09 24.31
C ASP A 35 -0.74 -23.67 25.68
N ASN A 36 -2.01 -23.94 25.96
CA ASN A 36 -2.62 -23.55 27.23
C ASN A 36 -1.98 -24.23 28.42
N GLY A 37 -1.50 -25.48 28.30
CA GLY A 37 -0.93 -26.24 29.37
C GLY A 37 -1.93 -26.71 30.42
N ASN A 38 -3.19 -26.36 30.32
CA ASN A 38 -4.22 -26.59 31.36
C ASN A 38 -4.58 -28.07 31.61
N LEU A 39 -4.24 -28.95 30.67
CA LEU A 39 -4.43 -30.40 30.83
C LEU A 39 -3.13 -31.13 31.17
N SER A 40 -2.01 -30.44 31.36
CA SER A 40 -0.70 -31.07 31.57
C SER A 40 -0.63 -31.82 32.90
N GLU A 41 -1.27 -31.36 33.96
CA GLU A 41 -1.38 -32.12 35.22
C GLU A 41 -2.06 -33.46 34.99
N MET A 42 -3.19 -33.47 34.31
CA MET A 42 -3.96 -34.70 34.05
C MET A 42 -3.27 -35.67 33.08
N LEU A 43 -2.62 -35.12 32.04
CA LEU A 43 -2.07 -35.90 30.92
C LEU A 43 -0.62 -36.36 31.17
N MET A 44 0.16 -35.60 31.94
CA MET A 44 1.60 -35.75 32.05
C MET A 44 2.13 -35.71 33.49
N ASP A 45 1.22 -35.69 34.48
CA ASP A 45 1.55 -35.53 35.92
C ASP A 45 2.37 -34.25 36.22
N ASP A 46 2.14 -33.19 35.43
CA ASP A 46 2.80 -31.91 35.61
C ASP A 46 2.20 -31.14 36.80
N SER A 47 2.95 -31.05 37.89
CA SER A 47 2.50 -30.36 39.11
C SER A 47 2.45 -28.84 39.02
N ASN A 48 2.92 -28.27 37.91
CA ASN A 48 2.97 -26.81 37.69
C ASN A 48 2.60 -26.45 36.24
N PRO A 49 1.31 -26.65 35.87
CA PRO A 49 0.84 -26.32 34.52
C PRO A 49 1.21 -24.90 34.09
N THR A 50 1.78 -24.76 32.92
CA THR A 50 2.26 -23.49 32.39
C THR A 50 1.69 -23.26 31.00
N THR A 51 1.10 -22.08 30.78
CA THR A 51 0.70 -21.63 29.44
C THR A 51 1.93 -21.12 28.70
N ARG A 52 2.07 -21.52 27.42
CA ARG A 52 3.24 -21.23 26.61
C ARG A 52 2.85 -20.83 25.21
N VAL A 53 3.67 -19.98 24.60
CA VAL A 53 3.71 -19.84 23.15
C VAL A 53 4.90 -20.62 22.62
N ARG A 54 4.67 -21.43 21.60
CA ARG A 54 5.71 -22.26 21.00
C ARG A 54 5.80 -22.08 19.50
N ARG A 55 7.04 -22.02 19.03
CA ARG A 55 7.41 -22.15 17.63
C ARG A 55 8.28 -23.39 17.49
N ILE A 56 7.84 -24.34 16.68
CA ILE A 56 8.49 -25.63 16.52
C ILE A 56 8.81 -25.90 15.06
N ARG A 57 9.75 -26.79 14.82
CA ARG A 57 10.07 -27.34 13.50
C ARG A 57 9.92 -28.85 13.51
N VAL A 58 9.26 -29.39 12.49
CA VAL A 58 9.22 -30.81 12.23
C VAL A 58 10.49 -31.22 11.48
N ILE A 59 11.19 -32.26 11.97
CA ILE A 59 12.44 -32.72 11.39
C ILE A 59 12.23 -34.10 10.79
N ASP A 60 12.38 -34.23 9.48
CA ASP A 60 12.33 -35.45 8.68
C ASP A 60 11.11 -36.36 9.00
N ASP A 61 9.97 -35.75 9.29
CA ASP A 61 8.74 -36.42 9.73
C ASP A 61 8.97 -37.40 10.91
N SER A 62 9.96 -37.13 11.76
CA SER A 62 10.41 -38.02 12.81
C SER A 62 10.23 -37.47 14.21
N TYR A 63 10.60 -36.20 14.42
CA TYR A 63 10.47 -35.55 15.71
C TYR A 63 10.29 -34.02 15.53
N CYS A 64 10.04 -33.31 16.62
CA CYS A 64 9.88 -31.87 16.61
C CYS A 64 10.90 -31.19 17.51
N GLU A 65 11.48 -30.10 17.00
CA GLU A 65 12.37 -29.20 17.73
C GLU A 65 11.66 -27.91 18.14
N THR A 66 11.89 -27.45 19.36
CA THR A 66 11.50 -26.12 19.77
C THR A 66 12.46 -25.12 19.19
N VAL A 67 11.97 -24.26 18.28
CA VAL A 67 12.73 -23.14 17.69
C VAL A 67 12.71 -21.95 18.63
N TRP A 68 11.56 -21.68 19.24
CA TRP A 68 11.37 -20.60 20.20
C TRP A 68 10.22 -20.93 21.16
N GLN A 69 10.30 -20.47 22.39
CA GLN A 69 9.28 -20.62 23.39
C GLN A 69 9.26 -19.42 24.33
N TYR A 70 8.05 -19.04 24.73
CA TYR A 70 7.82 -18.07 25.78
C TYR A 70 6.82 -18.64 26.79
N ASP A 71 7.24 -18.78 28.04
CA ASP A 71 6.40 -19.23 29.14
C ASP A 71 5.69 -18.01 29.75
N LEU A 72 4.35 -18.02 29.74
CA LEU A 72 3.58 -16.95 30.34
C LEU A 72 3.72 -16.95 31.86
N PRO A 73 3.83 -15.79 32.51
CA PRO A 73 3.78 -15.69 33.97
C PRO A 73 2.49 -16.31 34.54
N PRO A 74 2.52 -16.83 35.78
CA PRO A 74 1.35 -17.52 36.36
C PRO A 74 0.04 -16.70 36.38
N ASN A 75 0.11 -15.40 36.53
CA ASN A 75 -1.06 -14.50 36.46
C ASN A 75 -1.62 -14.36 35.02
N LEU A 76 -0.93 -14.83 34.02
CA LEU A 76 -1.36 -14.88 32.61
C LEU A 76 -1.68 -16.30 32.15
N PHE A 77 -1.80 -17.23 33.07
CA PHE A 77 -2.20 -18.61 32.77
C PHE A 77 -3.55 -18.64 32.05
N GLY A 78 -3.61 -19.35 30.90
CA GLY A 78 -4.78 -19.42 30.05
C GLY A 78 -5.45 -20.79 30.11
N GLU A 79 -6.57 -20.95 30.81
CA GLU A 79 -7.29 -22.23 30.90
C GLU A 79 -7.89 -22.69 29.55
N GLY A 80 -8.14 -21.79 28.64
CA GLY A 80 -8.71 -22.10 27.35
C GLY A 80 -8.55 -20.95 26.37
N MET A 81 -9.00 -21.12 25.13
CA MET A 81 -8.87 -20.09 24.10
C MET A 81 -7.42 -19.62 23.96
N GLY A 82 -7.20 -18.45 23.46
CA GLY A 82 -5.87 -17.87 23.30
C GLY A 82 -5.41 -17.84 21.83
N SER A 83 -4.51 -16.95 21.55
CA SER A 83 -3.90 -16.83 20.23
C SER A 83 -2.50 -16.25 20.30
N VAL A 84 -1.72 -16.52 19.28
CA VAL A 84 -0.43 -15.89 19.04
C VAL A 84 -0.36 -15.47 17.58
N GLN A 85 0.39 -14.42 17.28
CA GLN A 85 0.67 -13.95 15.94
C GLN A 85 2.12 -13.48 15.89
N LEU A 86 2.88 -13.94 14.90
CA LEU A 86 4.15 -13.33 14.54
C LEU A 86 3.87 -12.05 13.77
N LEU A 87 4.45 -10.93 14.22
CA LEU A 87 4.30 -9.61 13.61
C LEU A 87 5.44 -9.34 12.63
N ASP A 88 5.23 -8.40 11.69
CA ASP A 88 6.21 -8.02 10.67
C ASP A 88 7.53 -7.47 11.28
N ASN A 89 7.47 -6.89 12.48
CA ASN A 89 8.64 -6.44 13.22
C ASN A 89 9.41 -7.56 13.95
N GLY A 90 8.96 -8.82 13.80
CA GLY A 90 9.53 -10.00 14.44
C GLY A 90 9.03 -10.27 15.86
N ASN A 91 8.23 -9.39 16.46
CA ASN A 91 7.63 -9.60 17.78
C ASN A 91 6.45 -10.57 17.71
N TYR A 92 6.01 -11.06 18.87
CA TYR A 92 4.84 -11.92 19.02
C TYR A 92 3.72 -11.16 19.74
N SER A 93 2.55 -11.06 19.08
CA SER A 93 1.32 -10.61 19.73
C SER A 93 0.62 -11.83 20.34
N ILE A 94 0.39 -11.83 21.64
CA ILE A 94 -0.16 -12.95 22.39
C ILE A 94 -1.43 -12.51 23.08
N TYR A 95 -2.50 -13.27 22.90
CA TYR A 95 -3.71 -13.12 23.68
C TYR A 95 -3.89 -14.33 24.61
N THR A 96 -4.13 -14.07 25.89
CA THR A 96 -4.51 -15.07 26.88
C THR A 96 -5.86 -14.74 27.52
N TYR A 97 -6.70 -15.74 27.63
CA TYR A 97 -8.03 -15.60 28.24
C TYR A 97 -7.98 -15.43 29.77
N GLY A 98 -6.91 -15.93 30.41
CA GLY A 98 -6.92 -16.14 31.84
C GLY A 98 -7.74 -17.39 32.22
N ASN A 99 -8.26 -17.46 33.42
CA ASN A 99 -9.06 -18.60 33.86
C ASN A 99 -10.58 -18.37 33.90
N GLY A 100 -11.03 -17.19 33.45
CA GLY A 100 -12.44 -16.87 33.41
C GLY A 100 -13.14 -16.78 34.79
N LEU A 101 -12.40 -17.04 35.87
CA LEU A 101 -12.90 -17.04 37.24
C LEU A 101 -12.39 -15.82 38.04
N GLY A 102 -11.74 -14.86 37.37
CA GLY A 102 -11.18 -13.67 38.00
C GLY A 102 -9.84 -13.88 38.69
N GLN A 103 -9.19 -15.02 38.50
CA GLN A 103 -7.86 -15.32 39.06
C GLN A 103 -6.71 -15.19 38.04
N GLY A 104 -7.03 -15.28 36.75
CA GLY A 104 -6.09 -15.02 35.67
C GLY A 104 -6.46 -13.76 34.90
N GLU A 105 -5.47 -13.07 34.33
CA GLU A 105 -5.70 -11.82 33.60
C GLU A 105 -6.01 -12.11 32.12
N CYS A 106 -7.21 -11.73 31.68
CA CYS A 106 -7.52 -11.64 30.25
C CYS A 106 -6.72 -10.50 29.63
N SER A 107 -5.69 -10.82 28.87
CA SER A 107 -4.71 -9.83 28.41
C SER A 107 -4.25 -10.08 26.97
N ILE A 108 -3.87 -8.99 26.31
CA ILE A 108 -3.13 -9.00 25.07
C ILE A 108 -1.76 -8.39 25.35
N LEU A 109 -0.70 -9.01 24.89
CA LEU A 109 0.68 -8.55 25.10
C LEU A 109 1.49 -8.68 23.82
N GLU A 110 2.53 -7.88 23.71
CA GLU A 110 3.54 -7.98 22.66
C GLU A 110 4.90 -8.29 23.29
N ILE A 111 5.54 -9.36 22.82
CA ILE A 111 6.78 -9.89 23.34
C ILE A 111 7.83 -9.88 22.23
N THR A 112 9.05 -9.41 22.53
CA THR A 112 10.19 -9.53 21.60
C THR A 112 10.63 -10.99 21.46
N PRO A 113 11.42 -11.35 20.43
CA PRO A 113 12.04 -12.66 20.32
C PRO A 113 12.91 -13.03 21.54
N ASP A 114 13.49 -12.04 22.24
CA ASP A 114 14.30 -12.22 23.43
C ASP A 114 13.47 -12.40 24.72
N GLY A 115 12.14 -12.29 24.63
CA GLY A 115 11.23 -12.47 25.75
C GLY A 115 10.87 -11.20 26.53
N ASP A 116 11.27 -10.04 26.04
CA ASP A 116 10.95 -8.76 26.69
C ASP A 116 9.53 -8.32 26.34
N MET A 117 8.75 -7.94 27.36
CA MET A 117 7.40 -7.42 27.16
C MET A 117 7.43 -5.95 26.71
N VAL A 118 7.01 -5.69 25.46
CA VAL A 118 6.96 -4.33 24.88
C VAL A 118 5.76 -3.54 25.41
N TRP A 119 4.59 -4.15 25.45
CA TRP A 119 3.39 -3.60 26.04
C TRP A 119 2.41 -4.71 26.44
N LYS A 120 1.45 -4.34 27.27
CA LYS A 120 0.34 -5.20 27.71
C LYS A 120 -0.92 -4.37 27.89
N VAL A 121 -2.04 -4.95 27.44
CA VAL A 121 -3.38 -4.46 27.73
C VAL A 121 -4.14 -5.56 28.47
N THR A 122 -4.80 -5.22 29.58
CA THR A 122 -5.58 -6.13 30.38
C THR A 122 -7.03 -5.68 30.39
N SER A 123 -7.97 -6.62 30.29
CA SER A 123 -9.39 -6.32 30.38
C SER A 123 -9.75 -5.89 31.82
N GLU A 124 -10.47 -4.78 31.95
CA GLU A 124 -11.05 -4.37 33.25
C GLU A 124 -12.08 -5.40 33.76
N ASN A 125 -12.79 -6.03 32.83
CA ASN A 125 -13.71 -7.11 33.15
C ASN A 125 -12.96 -8.45 33.14
N GLN A 126 -12.64 -8.95 34.33
CA GLN A 126 -11.93 -10.22 34.51
C GLN A 126 -12.71 -11.45 34.01
N SER A 127 -13.99 -11.30 33.74
CA SER A 127 -14.82 -12.35 33.13
C SER A 127 -14.96 -12.19 31.62
N ALA A 128 -14.28 -11.21 31.01
CA ALA A 128 -14.27 -11.04 29.56
C ALA A 128 -13.52 -12.20 28.90
N ALA A 129 -14.09 -12.71 27.84
CA ALA A 129 -13.51 -13.78 27.06
C ALA A 129 -13.65 -13.46 25.57
N TRP A 130 -12.53 -13.42 24.89
CA TRP A 130 -12.49 -13.44 23.43
C TRP A 130 -11.93 -14.76 22.98
N TYR A 131 -12.40 -15.24 21.85
CA TYR A 131 -11.87 -16.51 21.33
C TYR A 131 -10.41 -16.35 20.87
N ARG A 132 -10.12 -15.23 20.17
CA ARG A 132 -8.79 -14.85 19.67
C ARG A 132 -8.68 -13.33 19.60
N ALA A 133 -7.45 -12.83 19.59
CA ALA A 133 -7.14 -11.43 19.28
C ALA A 133 -5.98 -11.36 18.30
N TYR A 134 -6.10 -10.48 17.31
CA TYR A 134 -5.07 -10.25 16.31
C TYR A 134 -4.77 -8.77 16.20
N LYS A 135 -3.49 -8.45 16.03
CA LYS A 135 -3.04 -7.12 15.65
C LYS A 135 -3.10 -7.01 14.13
N VAL A 136 -3.77 -5.98 13.64
CA VAL A 136 -3.85 -5.68 12.22
C VAL A 136 -3.13 -4.38 11.92
N PRO A 137 -2.44 -4.24 10.78
CA PRO A 137 -1.68 -3.05 10.43
C PRO A 137 -2.54 -1.79 10.37
N SER A 138 -3.77 -1.91 9.89
CA SER A 138 -4.73 -0.82 9.79
C SER A 138 -6.17 -1.32 9.83
N ILE A 139 -7.06 -0.56 10.50
CA ILE A 139 -8.51 -0.75 10.42
C ILE A 139 -9.12 -0.11 9.16
N HIS A 140 -8.31 0.61 8.38
CA HIS A 140 -8.68 1.25 7.12
C HIS A 140 -7.84 0.70 5.97
N PRO A 141 -8.08 -0.55 5.54
CA PRO A 141 -7.23 -1.23 4.55
C PRO A 141 -7.19 -0.53 3.19
N ASN A 142 -8.20 0.27 2.85
CA ASN A 142 -8.34 0.97 1.58
C ASN A 142 -8.13 2.49 1.70
N ALA A 143 -7.56 2.96 2.81
CA ALA A 143 -7.34 4.39 3.00
C ALA A 143 -6.20 4.88 2.08
N PHE A 144 -6.50 5.86 1.24
CA PHE A 144 -5.53 6.53 0.39
C PHE A 144 -5.96 7.96 0.08
N SER A 145 -5.06 8.78 -0.43
CA SER A 145 -5.36 10.10 -0.98
C SER A 145 -4.62 10.31 -2.29
N VAL A 146 -5.18 11.17 -3.12
CA VAL A 146 -4.55 11.65 -4.35
C VAL A 146 -4.47 13.16 -4.25
N VAL A 147 -3.33 13.72 -4.60
CA VAL A 147 -3.06 15.16 -4.58
C VAL A 147 -2.57 15.56 -5.95
N ALA A 148 -3.09 16.65 -6.50
CA ALA A 148 -2.54 17.28 -7.69
C ALA A 148 -1.35 18.16 -7.26
N ASP A 149 -0.20 17.95 -7.88
CA ASP A 149 1.03 18.65 -7.56
C ASP A 149 1.23 19.84 -8.54
N GLY A 150 1.98 20.86 -8.10
CA GLY A 150 2.22 22.05 -8.91
C GLY A 150 0.97 22.91 -9.19
N TYR A 151 -0.04 22.75 -8.34
CA TYR A 151 -1.33 23.40 -8.47
C TYR A 151 -1.29 24.85 -7.98
N THR A 152 -1.62 25.78 -8.86
CA THR A 152 -1.96 27.15 -8.48
C THR A 152 -3.44 27.34 -8.76
N ALA A 153 -4.25 27.64 -7.75
CA ALA A 153 -5.64 28.01 -7.98
C ALA A 153 -5.67 29.36 -8.72
N SER A 154 -6.41 29.42 -9.82
CA SER A 154 -6.75 30.69 -10.46
C SER A 154 -7.46 31.62 -9.47
N GLU A 155 -7.50 32.95 -9.75
CA GLU A 155 -8.18 33.92 -8.87
C GLU A 155 -9.67 33.60 -8.66
N ASP A 156 -10.32 32.88 -9.56
CA ASP A 156 -11.70 32.39 -9.44
C ASP A 156 -11.81 31.09 -8.65
N GLY A 157 -10.70 30.47 -8.30
CA GLY A 157 -10.61 29.23 -7.48
C GLY A 157 -11.04 27.94 -8.19
N ASN A 158 -11.34 28.00 -9.49
CA ASN A 158 -11.95 26.88 -10.21
C ASN A 158 -11.07 26.30 -11.32
N THR A 159 -9.95 26.92 -11.65
CA THR A 159 -9.07 26.50 -12.74
C THR A 159 -7.70 26.16 -12.20
N ILE A 160 -7.12 25.06 -12.66
CA ILE A 160 -5.73 24.71 -12.41
C ILE A 160 -4.87 25.42 -13.46
N GLU A 161 -4.02 26.35 -13.00
CA GLU A 161 -2.95 26.88 -13.83
C GLU A 161 -1.76 25.91 -13.73
N LEU A 162 -1.44 25.27 -14.86
CA LEU A 162 -0.30 24.38 -14.94
C LEU A 162 0.99 25.20 -14.98
N SER A 163 1.86 24.99 -14.00
CA SER A 163 3.19 25.59 -13.96
C SER A 163 4.21 24.84 -14.83
N SER A 164 3.81 23.70 -15.41
CA SER A 164 4.66 22.83 -16.23
C SER A 164 3.86 22.21 -17.38
N ASN A 165 4.56 21.61 -18.34
CA ASN A 165 3.93 20.84 -19.43
C ASN A 165 3.46 19.44 -19.00
N THR A 166 3.35 19.20 -17.72
CA THR A 166 2.90 17.93 -17.14
C THR A 166 1.77 18.13 -16.16
N LEU A 167 0.90 17.15 -16.08
CA LEU A 167 -0.08 16.98 -15.01
C LEU A 167 0.52 16.02 -14.00
N ASP A 168 0.89 16.53 -12.84
CA ASP A 168 1.58 15.79 -11.82
C ASP A 168 0.66 15.50 -10.63
N PHE A 169 0.66 14.26 -10.18
CA PHE A 169 -0.15 13.82 -9.06
C PHE A 169 0.66 12.93 -8.13
N THR A 170 0.39 13.01 -6.84
CA THR A 170 0.93 12.06 -5.87
C THR A 170 -0.19 11.22 -5.27
N VAL A 171 -0.04 9.90 -5.38
CA VAL A 171 -0.92 8.93 -4.73
C VAL A 171 -0.28 8.47 -3.43
N TYR A 172 -0.97 8.69 -2.30
CA TYR A 172 -0.51 8.29 -0.97
C TYR A 172 -1.30 7.08 -0.49
N ASN A 173 -0.63 5.98 -0.24
CA ASN A 173 -1.19 4.87 0.53
C ASN A 173 -1.26 5.28 2.02
N LYS A 174 -2.46 5.40 2.57
CA LYS A 174 -2.69 5.72 3.99
C LYS A 174 -3.00 4.48 4.82
N SER A 175 -2.97 3.30 4.20
CA SER A 175 -3.19 2.03 4.87
C SER A 175 -1.88 1.43 5.39
N GLY A 176 -1.98 0.49 6.33
CA GLY A 176 -0.86 -0.28 6.81
C GLY A 176 -0.54 -1.52 5.94
N TYR A 177 -1.06 -1.60 4.72
CA TYR A 177 -0.86 -2.71 3.79
C TYR A 177 -0.22 -2.21 2.50
N ALA A 178 0.68 -2.99 1.90
CA ALA A 178 1.12 -2.77 0.52
C ALA A 178 -0.07 -3.01 -0.42
N LEU A 179 -0.34 -2.09 -1.34
CA LEU A 179 -1.51 -2.13 -2.21
C LEU A 179 -1.13 -1.75 -3.64
N GLU A 180 -1.74 -2.47 -4.58
CA GLU A 180 -1.77 -2.09 -5.99
C GLU A 180 -2.92 -1.11 -6.23
N TYR A 181 -2.60 0.03 -6.84
CA TYR A 181 -3.59 1.03 -7.27
C TYR A 181 -3.65 1.09 -8.78
N LYS A 182 -4.85 0.96 -9.32
CA LYS A 182 -5.11 1.29 -10.72
C LYS A 182 -5.43 2.77 -10.84
N TYR A 183 -4.89 3.41 -11.88
CA TYR A 183 -5.23 4.78 -12.27
C TYR A 183 -5.70 4.84 -13.72
N MET A 184 -6.46 5.87 -14.02
CA MET A 184 -6.91 6.20 -15.35
C MET A 184 -7.06 7.72 -15.48
N LEU A 185 -6.34 8.30 -16.43
CA LEU A 185 -6.48 9.71 -16.81
C LEU A 185 -7.32 9.81 -18.09
N SER A 186 -8.39 10.58 -18.05
CA SER A 186 -9.29 10.75 -19.18
C SER A 186 -9.77 12.20 -19.29
N ASP A 187 -10.29 12.57 -20.46
CA ASP A 187 -11.09 13.78 -20.57
C ASP A 187 -12.56 13.54 -20.22
N LEU A 188 -13.28 14.62 -19.93
CA LEU A 188 -14.71 14.64 -19.73
C LEU A 188 -15.36 15.58 -20.75
N MET A 189 -16.44 15.11 -21.38
CA MET A 189 -17.32 15.96 -22.16
C MET A 189 -18.29 16.72 -21.25
N ASP A 190 -18.83 17.83 -21.77
CA ASP A 190 -20.03 18.43 -21.20
C ASP A 190 -21.11 17.36 -20.98
N GLY A 191 -21.53 17.18 -19.73
CA GLY A 191 -22.49 16.16 -19.33
C GLY A 191 -21.88 14.88 -18.74
N GLY A 192 -20.55 14.84 -18.47
CA GLY A 192 -19.89 13.75 -17.73
C GLY A 192 -19.63 12.49 -18.53
N SER A 193 -19.72 12.53 -19.86
CA SER A 193 -19.37 11.40 -20.71
C SER A 193 -17.87 11.41 -21.00
N GLN A 194 -17.20 10.29 -20.72
CA GLN A 194 -15.79 10.08 -21.04
C GLN A 194 -15.60 10.00 -22.57
N LEU A 195 -14.66 10.80 -23.11
CA LEU A 195 -14.31 10.81 -24.52
C LEU A 195 -13.09 9.99 -24.85
N PHE A 196 -12.03 10.18 -24.09
CA PHE A 196 -10.72 9.64 -24.40
C PHE A 196 -9.94 9.31 -23.12
N ILE A 197 -9.26 8.18 -23.13
CA ILE A 197 -8.32 7.80 -22.08
C ILE A 197 -6.94 8.21 -22.57
N TYR A 198 -6.27 9.09 -21.83
CA TYR A 198 -4.91 9.54 -22.15
C TYR A 198 -3.87 8.54 -21.69
N ASP A 199 -4.06 8.01 -20.46
CA ASP A 199 -3.19 7.03 -19.86
C ASP A 199 -3.94 6.19 -18.81
N GLU A 200 -3.54 4.94 -18.65
CA GLU A 200 -3.99 4.07 -17.58
C GLU A 200 -2.87 3.10 -17.18
N GLY A 201 -2.84 2.72 -15.91
CA GLY A 201 -1.85 1.80 -15.41
C GLY A 201 -2.12 1.31 -14.01
N VAL A 202 -1.15 0.59 -13.46
CA VAL A 202 -1.15 0.07 -12.10
C VAL A 202 0.17 0.43 -11.43
N VAL A 203 0.13 0.84 -10.18
CA VAL A 203 1.29 1.14 -9.34
C VAL A 203 1.18 0.44 -8.00
N ASP A 204 2.30 -0.10 -7.53
CA ASP A 204 2.44 -0.68 -6.20
C ASP A 204 2.92 0.39 -5.23
N ILE A 205 2.23 0.52 -4.09
CA ILE A 205 2.62 1.48 -3.06
C ILE A 205 2.70 0.77 -1.72
N GLU A 206 3.89 0.83 -1.12
CA GLU A 206 4.18 0.29 0.21
C GLU A 206 3.29 0.91 1.31
N PRO A 207 3.15 0.25 2.48
CA PRO A 207 2.39 0.80 3.60
C PRO A 207 2.87 2.19 3.96
N TYR A 208 1.93 3.15 4.03
CA TYR A 208 2.19 4.57 4.33
C TYR A 208 3.15 5.27 3.34
N GLY A 209 3.43 4.64 2.19
CA GLY A 209 4.24 5.19 1.11
C GLY A 209 3.44 6.05 0.14
N ASN A 210 4.11 6.51 -0.90
CA ASN A 210 3.51 7.25 -2.00
C ASN A 210 4.21 6.96 -3.32
N THR A 211 3.58 7.36 -4.42
CA THR A 211 4.16 7.37 -5.76
C THR A 211 3.68 8.59 -6.53
N GLU A 212 4.53 9.10 -7.39
CA GLU A 212 4.23 10.21 -8.28
C GLU A 212 3.77 9.67 -9.63
N LEU A 213 2.73 10.29 -10.20
CA LEU A 213 2.22 10.06 -11.54
C LEU A 213 2.38 11.35 -12.32
N SER A 214 3.07 11.32 -13.45
CA SER A 214 3.33 12.48 -14.30
C SER A 214 2.86 12.20 -15.72
N PHE A 215 2.00 13.05 -16.24
CA PHE A 215 1.39 12.90 -17.56
C PHE A 215 1.71 14.09 -18.43
N PRO A 216 2.32 13.92 -19.63
CA PRO A 216 2.64 15.04 -20.50
C PRO A 216 1.35 15.67 -21.06
N VAL A 217 1.22 16.97 -20.92
CA VAL A 217 0.05 17.75 -21.41
C VAL A 217 0.00 17.79 -22.94
N ASN A 218 1.13 17.65 -23.61
CA ASN A 218 1.24 17.71 -25.08
C ASN A 218 0.43 16.63 -25.80
N ALA A 219 0.15 15.50 -25.16
CA ALA A 219 -0.73 14.45 -25.70
C ALA A 219 -2.19 14.93 -25.80
N ALA A 220 -2.58 15.90 -24.98
CA ALA A 220 -3.93 16.47 -24.92
C ALA A 220 -4.12 17.66 -25.87
N ALA A 221 -3.04 18.27 -26.38
CA ALA A 221 -3.09 19.49 -27.19
C ALA A 221 -3.85 19.37 -28.53
N SER A 222 -4.13 18.16 -28.99
CA SER A 222 -4.96 17.93 -30.18
C SER A 222 -6.47 17.90 -29.88
N TYR A 223 -6.87 17.95 -28.62
CA TYR A 223 -8.26 17.90 -28.19
C TYR A 223 -8.59 19.14 -27.36
N THR A 224 -9.70 19.77 -27.66
CA THR A 224 -10.27 20.87 -26.86
C THR A 224 -10.92 20.30 -25.61
N ALA A 225 -10.16 19.54 -24.80
CA ALA A 225 -10.64 19.07 -23.52
C ALA A 225 -10.76 20.26 -22.57
N THR A 226 -11.98 20.53 -22.12
CA THR A 226 -12.24 21.57 -21.11
C THR A 226 -12.12 21.04 -19.69
N GLN A 227 -12.14 19.73 -19.53
CA GLN A 227 -12.05 19.03 -18.24
C GLN A 227 -11.25 17.74 -18.37
N VAL A 228 -10.46 17.47 -17.36
CA VAL A 228 -9.69 16.22 -17.20
C VAL A 228 -10.10 15.54 -15.90
N MET A 229 -10.18 14.22 -15.91
CA MET A 229 -10.46 13.41 -14.75
C MET A 229 -9.33 12.40 -14.52
N LEU A 230 -8.76 12.40 -13.32
CA LEU A 230 -7.95 11.31 -12.83
C LEU A 230 -8.79 10.45 -11.88
N ALA A 231 -8.99 9.19 -12.22
CA ALA A 231 -9.61 8.19 -11.37
C ALA A 231 -8.52 7.25 -10.81
N VAL A 232 -8.52 7.02 -9.50
CA VAL A 232 -7.59 6.11 -8.82
C VAL A 232 -8.37 5.21 -7.87
N TRP A 233 -8.05 3.92 -7.84
CA TRP A 233 -8.68 2.96 -6.93
C TRP A 233 -7.76 1.78 -6.59
N PRO A 234 -7.86 1.18 -5.38
CA PRO A 234 -7.18 -0.08 -5.09
C PRO A 234 -7.69 -1.18 -6.01
N VAL A 235 -6.80 -1.94 -6.65
CA VAL A 235 -7.16 -2.99 -7.64
C VAL A 235 -8.16 -3.99 -7.05
N HIS A 236 -7.98 -4.39 -5.79
CA HIS A 236 -8.85 -5.34 -5.11
C HIS A 236 -10.19 -4.73 -4.62
N HIS A 237 -10.35 -3.39 -4.69
CA HIS A 237 -11.52 -2.70 -4.14
C HIS A 237 -11.96 -1.51 -5.01
N LYS A 238 -12.51 -1.81 -6.16
CA LYS A 238 -12.96 -0.83 -7.16
C LYS A 238 -13.95 0.23 -6.62
N TYR A 239 -14.73 -0.10 -5.59
CA TYR A 239 -15.71 0.83 -5.02
C TYR A 239 -15.10 1.96 -4.19
N ALA A 240 -13.80 1.87 -3.86
CA ALA A 240 -13.07 2.94 -3.19
C ALA A 240 -12.45 3.95 -4.17
N VAL A 241 -12.98 4.04 -5.40
CA VAL A 241 -12.47 4.98 -6.42
C VAL A 241 -12.52 6.41 -5.90
N LYS A 242 -11.44 7.16 -6.17
CA LYS A 242 -11.36 8.61 -6.01
C LYS A 242 -11.19 9.23 -7.38
N GLU A 243 -12.02 10.19 -7.67
CA GLU A 243 -12.05 10.93 -8.91
C GLU A 243 -11.69 12.37 -8.61
N LEU A 244 -10.71 12.87 -9.33
CA LEU A 244 -10.29 14.27 -9.32
C LEU A 244 -10.67 14.85 -10.68
N GLU A 245 -11.69 15.69 -10.70
CA GLU A 245 -12.14 16.42 -11.88
C GLU A 245 -11.66 17.85 -11.77
N PHE A 246 -11.05 18.37 -12.82
CA PHE A 246 -10.61 19.75 -12.85
C PHE A 246 -10.66 20.30 -14.26
N PRO A 247 -11.08 21.57 -14.42
CA PRO A 247 -10.98 22.26 -15.68
C PRO A 247 -9.49 22.49 -15.98
N VAL A 248 -9.06 22.15 -17.18
CA VAL A 248 -7.73 22.44 -17.70
C VAL A 248 -7.87 23.60 -18.66
N SER A 249 -7.34 24.74 -18.32
CA SER A 249 -7.03 25.78 -19.28
C SER A 249 -5.73 25.38 -19.96
N ILE A 250 -5.83 24.59 -21.02
CA ILE A 250 -4.71 24.40 -21.92
C ILE A 250 -4.69 25.73 -22.70
N GLU A 251 -3.78 26.66 -22.36
CA GLU A 251 -3.37 27.62 -23.37
C GLU A 251 -2.94 26.75 -24.54
N SER A 252 -3.68 26.83 -25.63
CA SER A 252 -3.36 26.10 -26.86
C SER A 252 -2.06 26.67 -27.37
N TYR A 253 -0.94 26.14 -26.90
CA TYR A 253 0.30 26.34 -27.62
C TYR A 253 0.13 25.56 -28.92
N LEU A 254 -0.22 26.30 -29.95
CA LEU A 254 -0.15 25.78 -31.31
C LEU A 254 1.33 25.41 -31.51
N VAL A 255 1.64 24.14 -31.54
CA VAL A 255 3.03 23.67 -31.72
C VAL A 255 3.55 24.33 -33.01
N GLY A 256 4.62 25.09 -32.88
CA GLY A 256 5.13 25.90 -33.95
C GLY A 256 4.67 27.38 -33.98
N ASP A 257 3.69 27.78 -33.17
CA ASP A 257 3.33 29.17 -32.94
C ASP A 257 4.24 29.76 -31.85
N VAL A 258 5.43 30.16 -32.27
CA VAL A 258 6.49 30.64 -31.36
C VAL A 258 6.22 32.07 -30.89
N ASN A 259 5.45 32.85 -31.68
CA ASN A 259 5.09 34.24 -31.38
C ASN A 259 3.75 34.39 -30.67
N ALA A 260 3.02 33.25 -30.48
CA ALA A 260 1.70 33.19 -29.84
C ALA A 260 0.62 34.07 -30.52
N ASP A 261 0.67 34.21 -31.88
CA ASP A 261 -0.34 34.97 -32.62
C ASP A 261 -1.50 34.09 -33.12
N GLY A 262 -1.48 32.77 -32.82
CA GLY A 262 -2.50 31.82 -33.23
C GLY A 262 -2.32 31.23 -34.62
N LEU A 263 -1.20 31.53 -35.33
CA LEU A 263 -0.90 31.05 -36.67
C LEU A 263 0.53 30.52 -36.75
N VAL A 264 0.71 29.32 -37.26
CA VAL A 264 2.06 28.81 -37.57
C VAL A 264 2.47 29.24 -38.97
N ASN A 265 3.44 30.17 -39.07
CA ASN A 265 3.85 30.75 -40.33
C ASN A 265 5.35 31.12 -40.34
N ILE A 266 5.80 31.84 -41.38
CA ILE A 266 7.22 32.17 -41.55
C ILE A 266 7.77 33.09 -40.42
N LEU A 267 6.93 33.80 -39.70
CA LEU A 267 7.36 34.67 -38.59
C LEU A 267 7.85 33.82 -37.41
N ASP A 268 7.21 32.66 -37.18
CA ASP A 268 7.61 31.72 -36.17
C ASP A 268 8.95 31.05 -36.53
N VAL A 269 9.17 30.74 -37.80
CA VAL A 269 10.46 30.22 -38.26
C VAL A 269 11.58 31.21 -37.96
N VAL A 270 11.37 32.49 -38.15
CA VAL A 270 12.36 33.54 -37.86
C VAL A 270 12.68 33.59 -36.35
N LEU A 271 11.65 33.50 -35.51
CA LEU A 271 11.85 33.45 -34.04
C LEU A 271 12.56 32.19 -33.61
N LEU A 272 12.14 31.04 -34.12
CA LEU A 272 12.77 29.76 -33.85
C LEU A 272 14.26 29.73 -34.21
N VAL A 273 14.63 30.31 -35.37
CA VAL A 273 16.04 30.46 -35.78
C VAL A 273 16.80 31.31 -34.77
N ASN A 274 16.21 32.43 -34.30
CA ASN A 274 16.86 33.29 -33.32
C ASN A 274 17.04 32.56 -31.97
N MET A 275 16.07 31.76 -31.53
CA MET A 275 16.16 30.95 -30.34
C MET A 275 17.25 29.86 -30.47
N ALA A 276 17.31 29.18 -31.61
CA ALA A 276 18.35 28.19 -31.87
C ALA A 276 19.78 28.78 -31.86
N LEU A 277 19.92 30.10 -32.03
CA LEU A 277 21.20 30.83 -32.00
C LEU A 277 21.53 31.41 -30.62
N SER A 278 20.52 31.53 -29.72
CA SER A 278 20.66 32.22 -28.42
C SER A 278 20.61 31.23 -27.21
N ASP A 279 20.51 29.97 -27.44
CA ASP A 279 20.32 28.93 -26.41
C ASP A 279 19.07 29.21 -25.50
N GLU A 280 18.08 29.94 -26.00
CA GLU A 280 16.81 30.15 -25.30
C GLU A 280 15.89 28.96 -25.55
N TYR A 281 15.25 28.44 -24.49
CA TYR A 281 14.28 27.36 -24.60
C TYR A 281 12.85 27.88 -24.59
N ASN A 282 12.02 27.36 -25.48
CA ASN A 282 10.57 27.58 -25.53
C ASN A 282 9.92 26.26 -26.02
N ALA A 283 9.01 25.71 -25.22
CA ALA A 283 8.38 24.45 -25.51
C ALA A 283 7.58 24.42 -26.83
N SER A 284 7.03 25.55 -27.29
CA SER A 284 6.34 25.64 -28.57
C SER A 284 7.30 25.60 -29.76
N ALA A 285 8.59 25.77 -29.53
CA ALA A 285 9.67 25.79 -30.51
C ALA A 285 10.42 24.48 -30.62
N ASP A 286 10.29 23.55 -29.63
CA ASP A 286 10.86 22.20 -29.63
C ASP A 286 9.90 21.26 -30.38
N LEU A 287 10.01 21.22 -31.70
CA LEU A 287 9.08 20.50 -32.56
C LEU A 287 9.39 18.99 -32.66
N ASN A 288 10.63 18.60 -32.36
CA ASN A 288 11.04 17.21 -32.37
C ASN A 288 11.01 16.58 -30.95
N ASN A 289 10.73 17.38 -29.92
CA ASN A 289 10.61 16.99 -28.50
C ASN A 289 11.89 16.34 -27.93
N ASP A 290 13.08 16.83 -28.38
CA ASP A 290 14.38 16.31 -27.90
C ASP A 290 14.95 17.13 -26.72
N GLY A 291 14.22 18.18 -26.27
CA GLY A 291 14.59 19.06 -25.15
C GLY A 291 15.62 20.13 -25.52
N VAL A 292 15.96 20.31 -26.81
CA VAL A 292 16.95 21.29 -27.30
C VAL A 292 16.44 22.01 -28.55
N ILE A 293 16.36 23.30 -28.51
CA ILE A 293 16.00 24.09 -29.71
C ILE A 293 17.21 24.23 -30.61
N ASN A 294 17.13 23.68 -31.81
CA ASN A 294 18.22 23.69 -32.77
C ASN A 294 17.71 23.67 -34.23
N VAL A 295 18.64 23.49 -35.19
CA VAL A 295 18.30 23.48 -36.61
C VAL A 295 17.34 22.35 -37.02
N LEU A 296 17.25 21.26 -36.24
CA LEU A 296 16.32 20.18 -36.55
C LEU A 296 14.87 20.61 -36.37
N ASP A 297 14.58 21.43 -35.35
CA ASP A 297 13.25 22.01 -35.10
C ASP A 297 12.87 22.99 -36.24
N VAL A 298 13.84 23.78 -36.71
CA VAL A 298 13.62 24.63 -37.87
C VAL A 298 13.23 23.83 -39.11
N VAL A 299 13.88 22.72 -39.35
CA VAL A 299 13.58 21.84 -40.50
C VAL A 299 12.18 21.19 -40.33
N VAL A 300 11.83 20.78 -39.13
CA VAL A 300 10.49 20.23 -38.84
C VAL A 300 9.42 21.29 -39.07
N MET A 301 9.62 22.52 -38.57
CA MET A 301 8.69 23.64 -38.76
C MET A 301 8.49 24.00 -40.23
N VAL A 302 9.59 24.13 -40.99
CA VAL A 302 9.51 24.45 -42.42
C VAL A 302 8.74 23.37 -43.18
N ASN A 303 9.01 22.07 -42.89
CA ASN A 303 8.27 20.96 -43.50
C ASN A 303 6.80 20.96 -43.12
N PHE A 304 6.47 21.33 -41.88
CA PHE A 304 5.09 21.46 -41.41
C PHE A 304 4.34 22.56 -42.19
N ILE A 305 4.95 23.75 -42.33
CA ILE A 305 4.34 24.88 -43.07
C ILE A 305 4.17 24.54 -44.55
N LEU A 306 5.16 23.89 -45.18
CA LEU A 306 5.10 23.49 -46.58
C LEU A 306 4.17 22.31 -46.87
N GLY A 307 3.84 21.51 -45.89
CA GLY A 307 2.92 20.38 -46.00
C GLY A 307 1.46 20.72 -45.76
N GLN A 308 1.13 21.98 -45.46
CA GLN A 308 -0.25 22.46 -45.26
C GLN A 308 -0.95 22.99 -46.53
N GLU A 309 -0.36 22.77 -47.72
CA GLU A 309 -1.03 23.11 -49.01
C GLU A 309 -1.95 21.97 -49.51
#